data_8061761b550628166e6cefabe0b3dd6f
#
_entry.id   8061761b550628166e6cefabe0b3dd6f
#
_cell.length_a   1.000
_cell.length_b   1.000
_cell.length_c   1.000
_cell.angle_alpha   90.00
_cell.angle_beta   90.00
_cell.angle_gamma   90.00
#
_symmetry.space_group_name_H-M   'P 1'
#
loop_
_entity.id
_entity.type
_entity.pdbx_description
1 polymer ?
#
loop_
_entity_poly.entity_id
_entity_poly.type
_entity_poly.pdbx_seq_one_letter_code
_entity_poly.pdbx_strand_id
1 'polypeptide(L)'
;MKIAIAQLNPTVGNLSCNANAIVWAIDEARKQGADLVVFSELAISGYPPRDLLHVEGFVRECAQTAKMIGELHTKDIAIVLGTPLPIEVDAQGMDIDPDTHPHFANSLVVYQNNAFVGYYDKRLLPTYDVFDEDRYFVAGDQTRVFDINGTKIGLAICEDLWKGHDAGFADRYADEPDPVQLLADAGAEVIIAPSASPYALHKELRHREILIKHALTHRVPVVSINQVGANDDLIFAGQSCVVDREGRICALANAFEEQLLLVDTDAMEPIDAQPIDDERMIVDALTLGVRDYLSKCGFERACIGLSGGIDSALVATLAVRALGKDKVVGASMPGKFSSEGSKTDAFDLARNLGIECVSMPIDPGFAGLSEVLNPAFSELGQRTLGQQLPDLTQENLQSRIRGTMMMALSNRTGALVLTTGNKSEIAVGYCTLYGDMNGGLAVIADLPKTMVFRVCRYINEHYASLGFDRAPIPVNTIEKPPSAELAPDQLDSDSLPEYDLLDQIVHRHIELHQSASRIIEETGIDADVVRRFCSLIDRNEYKRQQMAVGLRVTSKAFGAGRRMPIAQRWTR
;
A
#
# COMPACT_ATOMS: atom_id res chain seq x y z
N MET A 1 21.59 -26.94 5.35
CA MET A 1 21.95 -25.76 4.52
C MET A 1 21.55 -24.50 5.25
N LYS A 2 22.44 -23.50 5.31
CA LYS A 2 22.15 -22.19 5.91
C LYS A 2 21.70 -21.21 4.85
N ILE A 3 20.46 -20.73 4.95
CA ILE A 3 19.84 -19.80 4.03
C ILE A 3 19.68 -18.44 4.71
N ALA A 4 20.21 -17.39 4.11
CA ALA A 4 19.95 -16.01 4.50
C ALA A 4 18.78 -15.45 3.68
N ILE A 5 17.77 -14.97 4.35
CA ILE A 5 16.57 -14.33 3.79
C ILE A 5 16.78 -12.82 3.86
N ALA A 6 16.95 -12.18 2.70
CA ALA A 6 17.18 -10.75 2.60
C ALA A 6 15.87 -10.01 2.35
N GLN A 7 15.18 -9.63 3.43
CA GLN A 7 13.99 -8.78 3.39
C GLN A 7 14.41 -7.32 3.25
N LEU A 8 14.44 -6.81 2.01
CA LEU A 8 14.92 -5.47 1.68
C LEU A 8 13.79 -4.55 1.19
N ASN A 9 14.06 -3.24 1.18
CA ASN A 9 13.16 -2.19 0.71
C ASN A 9 13.66 -1.60 -0.62
N PRO A 10 13.43 -2.24 -1.76
CA PRO A 10 13.88 -1.73 -3.05
C PRO A 10 13.07 -0.49 -3.46
N THR A 11 13.75 0.45 -4.12
CA THR A 11 13.12 1.59 -4.77
C THR A 11 12.96 1.29 -6.27
N VAL A 12 11.74 1.42 -6.79
CA VAL A 12 11.46 1.17 -8.21
C VAL A 12 12.34 2.05 -9.09
N GLY A 13 13.07 1.42 -10.02
CA GLY A 13 13.96 2.09 -10.98
C GLY A 13 15.30 2.59 -10.42
N ASN A 14 15.56 2.49 -9.12
CA ASN A 14 16.84 2.90 -8.53
C ASN A 14 17.82 1.73 -8.48
N LEU A 15 18.29 1.29 -9.66
CA LEU A 15 19.11 0.09 -9.81
C LEU A 15 20.39 0.15 -8.98
N SER A 16 21.03 1.32 -8.89
CA SER A 16 22.29 1.47 -8.15
C SER A 16 22.11 1.32 -6.63
N CYS A 17 21.08 1.92 -6.04
CA CYS A 17 20.80 1.77 -4.61
C CYS A 17 20.36 0.35 -4.28
N ASN A 18 19.49 -0.26 -5.11
CA ASN A 18 19.05 -1.63 -4.93
C ASN A 18 20.25 -2.61 -5.02
N ALA A 19 21.14 -2.44 -6.02
CA ALA A 19 22.36 -3.25 -6.16
C ALA A 19 23.27 -3.14 -4.93
N ASN A 20 23.48 -1.92 -4.40
CA ASN A 20 24.29 -1.73 -3.20
C ASN A 20 23.70 -2.43 -1.97
N ALA A 21 22.38 -2.38 -1.78
CA ALA A 21 21.70 -3.09 -0.69
C ALA A 21 21.82 -4.61 -0.85
N ILE A 22 21.69 -5.12 -2.06
CA ILE A 22 21.88 -6.55 -2.39
C ILE A 22 23.31 -7.00 -2.09
N VAL A 23 24.32 -6.26 -2.55
CA VAL A 23 25.75 -6.57 -2.29
C VAL A 23 26.05 -6.55 -0.80
N TRP A 24 25.54 -5.55 -0.08
CA TRP A 24 25.67 -5.50 1.38
C TRP A 24 25.09 -6.75 2.05
N ALA A 25 23.88 -7.17 1.65
CA ALA A 25 23.23 -8.36 2.20
C ALA A 25 24.01 -9.66 1.89
N ILE A 26 24.60 -9.77 0.69
CA ILE A 26 25.47 -10.90 0.32
C ILE A 26 26.70 -10.95 1.23
N ASP A 27 27.37 -9.81 1.41
CA ASP A 27 28.57 -9.74 2.23
C ASP A 27 28.29 -10.05 3.72
N GLU A 28 27.17 -9.57 4.23
CA GLU A 28 26.77 -9.83 5.61
C GLU A 28 26.34 -11.29 5.82
N ALA A 29 25.58 -11.87 4.88
CA ALA A 29 25.21 -13.28 4.91
C ALA A 29 26.44 -14.20 4.87
N ARG A 30 27.43 -13.86 4.02
CA ARG A 30 28.71 -14.61 3.96
C ARG A 30 29.46 -14.59 5.28
N LYS A 31 29.52 -13.44 5.97
CA LYS A 31 30.12 -13.32 7.31
C LYS A 31 29.42 -14.19 8.35
N GLN A 32 28.09 -14.35 8.21
CA GLN A 32 27.29 -15.21 9.08
C GLN A 32 27.37 -16.70 8.70
N GLY A 33 28.08 -17.03 7.63
CA GLY A 33 28.29 -18.41 7.18
C GLY A 33 27.09 -19.01 6.45
N ALA A 34 26.32 -18.17 5.74
CA ALA A 34 25.25 -18.65 4.87
C ALA A 34 25.81 -19.36 3.63
N ASP A 35 25.12 -20.42 3.19
CA ASP A 35 25.39 -21.14 1.95
C ASP A 35 24.68 -20.48 0.77
N LEU A 36 23.53 -19.86 1.03
CA LEU A 36 22.63 -19.25 0.06
C LEU A 36 22.03 -17.96 0.62
N VAL A 37 21.95 -16.91 -0.24
CA VAL A 37 21.15 -15.69 0.05
C VAL A 37 20.00 -15.62 -0.94
N VAL A 38 18.81 -15.34 -0.43
CA VAL A 38 17.62 -15.20 -1.25
C VAL A 38 17.04 -13.79 -1.12
N PHE A 39 16.75 -13.17 -2.26
CA PHE A 39 16.15 -11.85 -2.39
C PHE A 39 14.69 -11.93 -2.86
N SER A 40 13.94 -10.85 -2.67
CA SER A 40 12.54 -10.78 -3.10
C SER A 40 12.39 -10.80 -4.63
N GLU A 41 11.17 -11.01 -5.08
CA GLU A 41 10.74 -10.85 -6.47
C GLU A 41 11.11 -9.46 -6.99
N LEU A 42 11.69 -9.39 -8.20
CA LEU A 42 12.12 -8.14 -8.87
C LEU A 42 12.98 -7.20 -7.99
N ALA A 43 13.81 -7.75 -7.11
CA ALA A 43 14.62 -6.96 -6.17
C ALA A 43 15.55 -5.95 -6.85
N ILE A 44 16.00 -6.21 -8.08
CA ILE A 44 16.84 -5.27 -8.87
C ILE A 44 16.03 -4.06 -9.33
N SER A 45 14.90 -4.29 -10.01
CA SER A 45 14.06 -3.20 -10.55
C SER A 45 13.21 -2.51 -9.50
N GLY A 46 12.94 -3.17 -8.36
CA GLY A 46 11.83 -2.87 -7.47
C GLY A 46 10.48 -3.31 -8.06
N TYR A 47 9.46 -3.49 -7.20
CA TYR A 47 8.12 -3.93 -7.60
C TYR A 47 7.05 -2.91 -7.17
N PRO A 48 6.06 -2.58 -8.04
CA PRO A 48 5.93 -2.98 -9.45
C PRO A 48 6.63 -1.97 -10.38
N PRO A 49 7.44 -2.43 -11.35
CA PRO A 49 8.13 -1.52 -12.27
C PRO A 49 7.20 -0.89 -13.33
N ARG A 50 6.04 -1.48 -13.58
CA ARG A 50 5.02 -0.98 -14.52
C ARG A 50 5.60 -0.59 -15.88
N ASP A 51 5.20 0.55 -16.45
CA ASP A 51 5.61 1.02 -17.78
C ASP A 51 7.12 1.35 -17.90
N LEU A 52 7.89 1.33 -16.80
CA LEU A 52 9.35 1.37 -16.89
C LEU A 52 9.91 0.18 -17.70
N LEU A 53 9.21 -0.97 -17.69
CA LEU A 53 9.58 -2.14 -18.48
C LEU A 53 9.58 -1.83 -19.99
N HIS A 54 8.77 -0.88 -20.46
CA HIS A 54 8.73 -0.44 -21.86
C HIS A 54 9.73 0.67 -22.18
N VAL A 55 10.46 1.19 -21.19
CA VAL A 55 11.52 2.17 -21.45
C VAL A 55 12.73 1.46 -22.04
N GLU A 56 13.17 1.92 -23.21
CA GLU A 56 14.31 1.34 -23.93
C GLU A 56 15.55 1.19 -23.02
N GLY A 57 16.11 0.00 -22.99
CA GLY A 57 17.31 -0.31 -22.21
C GLY A 57 17.06 -0.68 -20.74
N PHE A 58 15.90 -0.34 -20.12
CA PHE A 58 15.69 -0.56 -18.69
C PHE A 58 15.83 -2.02 -18.26
N VAL A 59 15.18 -2.96 -18.97
CA VAL A 59 15.25 -4.40 -18.66
C VAL A 59 16.66 -4.96 -18.91
N ARG A 60 17.33 -4.50 -19.96
CA ARG A 60 18.74 -4.90 -20.24
C ARG A 60 19.67 -4.42 -19.13
N GLU A 61 19.46 -3.21 -18.62
CA GLU A 61 20.25 -2.66 -17.49
C GLU A 61 19.98 -3.43 -16.20
N CYS A 62 18.73 -3.83 -15.92
CA CYS A 62 18.39 -4.73 -14.80
C CYS A 62 19.13 -6.08 -14.93
N ALA A 63 19.07 -6.72 -16.10
CA ALA A 63 19.73 -8.00 -16.35
C ALA A 63 21.26 -7.90 -16.23
N GLN A 64 21.84 -6.81 -16.74
CA GLN A 64 23.29 -6.55 -16.64
C GLN A 64 23.71 -6.30 -15.20
N THR A 65 22.91 -5.58 -14.41
CA THR A 65 23.14 -5.34 -12.97
C THR A 65 23.10 -6.67 -12.20
N ALA A 66 22.12 -7.52 -12.46
CA ALA A 66 22.02 -8.83 -11.83
C ALA A 66 23.21 -9.72 -12.19
N LYS A 67 23.63 -9.71 -13.46
CA LYS A 67 24.83 -10.42 -13.94
C LYS A 67 26.10 -9.94 -13.23
N MET A 68 26.31 -8.64 -13.15
CA MET A 68 27.47 -8.03 -12.48
C MET A 68 27.54 -8.46 -11.01
N ILE A 69 26.42 -8.41 -10.28
CA ILE A 69 26.35 -8.87 -8.89
C ILE A 69 26.71 -10.36 -8.80
N GLY A 70 26.11 -11.20 -9.65
CA GLY A 70 26.34 -12.64 -9.67
C GLY A 70 27.78 -13.03 -9.96
N GLU A 71 28.41 -12.39 -10.93
CA GLU A 71 29.80 -12.72 -11.35
C GLU A 71 30.87 -12.14 -10.40
N LEU A 72 30.60 -11.06 -9.68
CA LEU A 72 31.61 -10.39 -8.85
C LEU A 72 31.46 -10.62 -7.34
N HIS A 73 30.25 -10.93 -6.85
CA HIS A 73 29.97 -10.94 -5.41
C HIS A 73 29.54 -12.30 -4.85
N THR A 74 29.49 -13.38 -5.64
CA THR A 74 29.02 -14.69 -5.16
C THR A 74 30.13 -15.71 -4.90
N LYS A 75 31.35 -15.23 -4.68
CA LYS A 75 32.44 -16.12 -4.25
C LYS A 75 32.12 -16.75 -2.89
N ASP A 76 32.22 -18.07 -2.80
CA ASP A 76 31.97 -18.89 -1.60
C ASP A 76 30.51 -18.79 -1.05
N ILE A 77 29.54 -18.39 -1.90
CA ILE A 77 28.13 -18.32 -1.57
C ILE A 77 27.26 -18.45 -2.83
N ALA A 78 26.03 -18.92 -2.68
CA ALA A 78 25.04 -18.87 -3.75
C ALA A 78 24.03 -17.72 -3.52
N ILE A 79 23.41 -17.24 -4.61
CA ILE A 79 22.30 -16.27 -4.54
C ILE A 79 21.13 -16.70 -5.41
N VAL A 80 19.91 -16.35 -4.98
CA VAL A 80 18.69 -16.31 -5.79
C VAL A 80 18.21 -14.87 -5.81
N LEU A 81 18.19 -14.25 -6.99
CA LEU A 81 17.97 -12.81 -7.16
C LEU A 81 16.87 -12.53 -8.17
N GLY A 82 15.83 -11.80 -7.74
CA GLY A 82 14.72 -11.39 -8.61
C GLY A 82 15.06 -10.21 -9.53
N THR A 83 14.80 -10.38 -10.85
CA THR A 83 15.05 -9.36 -11.87
C THR A 83 14.18 -9.60 -13.10
N PRO A 84 13.73 -8.57 -13.83
CA PRO A 84 13.17 -8.78 -15.16
C PRO A 84 14.28 -9.19 -16.13
N LEU A 85 13.98 -10.17 -17.01
CA LEU A 85 14.90 -10.60 -18.07
C LEU A 85 14.27 -10.37 -19.45
N PRO A 86 15.06 -9.98 -20.45
CA PRO A 86 14.59 -9.95 -21.84
C PRO A 86 14.46 -11.39 -22.36
N ILE A 87 13.40 -11.64 -23.14
CA ILE A 87 13.25 -12.87 -23.93
C ILE A 87 13.74 -12.54 -25.33
N GLU A 88 14.83 -13.18 -25.74
CA GLU A 88 15.50 -12.90 -27.02
C GLU A 88 15.02 -13.78 -28.17
N VAL A 89 14.30 -14.87 -27.88
CA VAL A 89 13.77 -15.79 -28.88
C VAL A 89 12.32 -16.15 -28.59
N ASP A 90 11.51 -16.33 -29.63
CA ASP A 90 10.14 -16.81 -29.48
C ASP A 90 10.09 -18.34 -29.23
N ALA A 91 8.85 -18.88 -29.04
CA ALA A 91 8.63 -20.31 -28.82
C ALA A 91 9.08 -21.19 -30.02
N GLN A 92 9.31 -20.62 -31.18
CA GLN A 92 9.81 -21.26 -32.41
C GLN A 92 11.32 -21.11 -32.53
N GLY A 93 11.99 -20.40 -31.61
CA GLY A 93 13.44 -20.17 -31.62
C GLY A 93 13.89 -19.10 -32.62
N MET A 94 12.97 -18.21 -33.03
CA MET A 94 13.32 -17.04 -33.86
C MET A 94 13.68 -15.85 -32.97
N ASP A 95 14.67 -15.07 -33.37
CA ASP A 95 15.06 -13.85 -32.68
C ASP A 95 13.89 -12.86 -32.63
N ILE A 96 13.54 -12.44 -31.46
CA ILE A 96 12.57 -11.36 -31.24
C ILE A 96 13.35 -10.05 -31.19
N ASP A 97 12.96 -9.09 -32.02
CA ASP A 97 13.47 -7.74 -31.92
C ASP A 97 12.85 -7.08 -30.65
N PRO A 98 13.64 -6.90 -29.59
CA PRO A 98 13.12 -6.38 -28.31
C PRO A 98 12.65 -4.93 -28.40
N ASP A 99 12.98 -4.21 -29.47
CA ASP A 99 12.57 -2.81 -29.64
C ASP A 99 11.20 -2.70 -30.34
N THR A 100 10.80 -3.74 -31.11
CA THR A 100 9.49 -3.76 -31.77
C THR A 100 8.43 -4.56 -31.05
N HIS A 101 8.81 -5.59 -30.29
CA HIS A 101 7.92 -6.42 -29.49
C HIS A 101 8.64 -6.80 -28.19
N PRO A 102 8.63 -5.91 -27.17
CA PRO A 102 9.29 -6.19 -25.91
C PRO A 102 8.60 -7.37 -25.21
N HIS A 103 9.29 -8.50 -25.15
CA HIS A 103 8.90 -9.66 -24.38
C HIS A 103 9.84 -9.79 -23.19
N PHE A 104 9.28 -9.76 -21.97
CA PHE A 104 10.04 -9.83 -20.74
C PHE A 104 9.51 -10.95 -19.86
N ALA A 105 10.37 -11.54 -19.06
CA ALA A 105 10.00 -12.47 -18.01
C ALA A 105 10.27 -11.86 -16.63
N ASN A 106 9.41 -12.17 -15.68
CA ASN A 106 9.66 -11.95 -14.26
C ASN A 106 10.44 -13.15 -13.74
N SER A 107 11.74 -12.95 -13.48
CA SER A 107 12.69 -14.06 -13.34
C SER A 107 13.46 -14.03 -12.04
N LEU A 108 13.87 -15.23 -11.60
CA LEU A 108 14.90 -15.43 -10.58
C LEU A 108 16.16 -15.95 -11.28
N VAL A 109 17.29 -15.27 -11.09
CA VAL A 109 18.60 -15.74 -11.52
C VAL A 109 19.35 -16.38 -10.36
N VAL A 110 20.05 -17.47 -10.66
CA VAL A 110 20.85 -18.22 -9.68
C VAL A 110 22.32 -18.12 -10.05
N TYR A 111 23.13 -17.66 -9.12
CA TYR A 111 24.58 -17.63 -9.22
C TYR A 111 25.21 -18.34 -8.02
N GLN A 112 26.33 -18.99 -8.24
CA GLN A 112 27.14 -19.63 -7.21
C GLN A 112 28.62 -19.55 -7.56
N ASN A 113 29.46 -19.17 -6.62
CA ASN A 113 30.91 -19.10 -6.83
C ASN A 113 31.29 -18.25 -8.08
N ASN A 114 30.66 -17.11 -8.27
CA ASN A 114 30.84 -16.19 -9.41
C ASN A 114 30.47 -16.80 -10.79
N ALA A 115 29.73 -17.90 -10.80
CA ALA A 115 29.26 -18.53 -12.02
C ALA A 115 27.70 -18.51 -12.09
N PHE A 116 27.19 -18.30 -13.29
CA PHE A 116 25.78 -18.43 -13.56
C PHE A 116 25.37 -19.91 -13.52
N VAL A 117 24.36 -20.25 -12.72
CA VAL A 117 23.83 -21.62 -12.58
C VAL A 117 22.57 -21.80 -13.44
N GLY A 118 21.73 -20.79 -13.51
CA GLY A 118 20.50 -20.81 -14.31
C GLY A 118 19.48 -19.75 -13.87
N TYR A 119 18.27 -19.86 -14.40
CA TYR A 119 17.17 -18.96 -14.07
C TYR A 119 15.84 -19.71 -14.02
N TYR A 120 14.83 -19.08 -13.40
CA TYR A 120 13.44 -19.51 -13.38
C TYR A 120 12.53 -18.33 -13.69
N ASP A 121 11.59 -18.50 -14.61
CA ASP A 121 10.60 -17.50 -14.98
C ASP A 121 9.26 -17.80 -14.30
N LYS A 122 8.62 -16.75 -13.76
CA LYS A 122 7.32 -16.82 -13.11
C LYS A 122 6.27 -17.45 -14.01
N ARG A 123 5.57 -18.45 -13.51
CA ARG A 123 4.61 -19.21 -14.30
C ARG A 123 3.21 -18.63 -14.23
N LEU A 124 2.76 -18.25 -13.03
CA LEU A 124 1.42 -17.69 -12.83
C LEU A 124 1.49 -16.17 -12.72
N LEU A 125 0.93 -15.46 -13.72
CA LEU A 125 0.96 -14.00 -13.80
C LEU A 125 -0.37 -13.41 -13.29
N PRO A 126 -0.40 -12.71 -12.16
CA PRO A 126 -1.62 -12.12 -11.64
C PRO A 126 -2.06 -10.90 -12.45
N THR A 127 -3.36 -10.85 -12.82
CA THR A 127 -4.02 -9.75 -13.54
C THR A 127 -5.31 -9.32 -12.86
N TYR A 128 -5.30 -9.27 -11.54
CA TYR A 128 -6.44 -8.89 -10.73
C TYR A 128 -6.03 -7.87 -9.69
N ASP A 129 -7.03 -7.11 -9.19
CA ASP A 129 -6.84 -6.06 -8.18
C ASP A 129 -5.75 -5.07 -8.60
N VAL A 130 -4.65 -4.97 -7.88
CA VAL A 130 -3.52 -4.08 -8.18
C VAL A 130 -2.51 -4.67 -9.16
N PHE A 131 -2.65 -5.95 -9.46
CA PHE A 131 -1.75 -6.65 -10.37
C PHE A 131 -2.18 -6.52 -11.82
N ASP A 132 -1.20 -6.43 -12.71
CA ASP A 132 -1.40 -6.35 -14.17
C ASP A 132 -0.20 -6.98 -14.91
N GLU A 133 0.27 -8.15 -14.41
CA GLU A 133 1.56 -8.73 -14.87
C GLU A 133 1.50 -9.28 -16.28
N ASP A 134 0.37 -9.85 -16.74
CA ASP A 134 0.20 -10.29 -18.14
C ASP A 134 0.38 -9.16 -19.17
N ARG A 135 0.24 -7.90 -18.73
CA ARG A 135 0.48 -6.75 -19.60
C ARG A 135 1.95 -6.60 -19.97
N TYR A 136 2.84 -7.07 -19.11
CA TYR A 136 4.28 -6.79 -19.17
C TYR A 136 5.13 -8.02 -19.35
N PHE A 137 4.71 -9.17 -18.82
CA PHE A 137 5.53 -10.37 -18.76
C PHE A 137 4.91 -11.53 -19.53
N VAL A 138 5.77 -12.39 -20.03
CA VAL A 138 5.41 -13.69 -20.59
C VAL A 138 5.53 -14.74 -19.48
N ALA A 139 4.55 -15.62 -19.39
CA ALA A 139 4.56 -16.71 -18.41
C ALA A 139 5.66 -17.74 -18.73
N GLY A 140 6.38 -18.17 -17.69
CA GLY A 140 7.32 -19.28 -17.78
C GLY A 140 6.61 -20.62 -17.96
N ASP A 141 7.27 -21.57 -18.62
CA ASP A 141 6.74 -22.92 -18.84
C ASP A 141 7.59 -24.03 -18.19
N GLN A 142 8.75 -23.68 -17.62
CA GLN A 142 9.73 -24.63 -17.14
C GLN A 142 9.69 -24.83 -15.62
N THR A 143 9.81 -26.08 -15.20
CA THR A 143 10.07 -26.43 -13.80
C THR A 143 11.56 -26.55 -13.58
N ARG A 144 12.12 -25.79 -12.62
CA ARG A 144 13.55 -25.74 -12.37
C ARG A 144 13.88 -26.10 -10.93
N VAL A 145 14.71 -27.14 -10.77
CA VAL A 145 15.34 -27.52 -9.50
C VAL A 145 16.84 -27.36 -9.66
N PHE A 146 17.47 -26.67 -8.72
CA PHE A 146 18.91 -26.34 -8.75
C PHE A 146 19.63 -27.08 -7.63
N ASP A 147 20.79 -27.64 -7.91
CA ASP A 147 21.67 -28.21 -6.89
C ASP A 147 22.60 -27.11 -6.34
N ILE A 148 22.41 -26.78 -5.08
CA ILE A 148 23.23 -25.79 -4.36
C ILE A 148 23.89 -26.49 -3.18
N ASN A 149 25.20 -26.71 -3.28
CA ASN A 149 26.00 -27.40 -2.27
C ASN A 149 25.43 -28.78 -1.90
N GLY A 150 24.86 -29.53 -2.85
CA GLY A 150 24.28 -30.84 -2.65
C GLY A 150 22.83 -30.86 -2.16
N THR A 151 22.20 -29.69 -2.00
CA THR A 151 20.76 -29.58 -1.68
C THR A 151 19.98 -29.15 -2.92
N LYS A 152 18.91 -29.86 -3.24
CA LYS A 152 18.02 -29.56 -4.37
C LYS A 152 17.00 -28.51 -3.99
N ILE A 153 17.14 -27.30 -4.50
CA ILE A 153 16.22 -26.19 -4.28
C ILE A 153 15.25 -26.05 -5.47
N GLY A 154 13.94 -25.99 -5.21
CA GLY A 154 12.92 -25.63 -6.19
C GLY A 154 12.59 -24.15 -6.06
N LEU A 155 12.44 -23.44 -7.20
CA LEU A 155 12.11 -22.03 -7.22
C LEU A 155 10.66 -21.80 -7.69
N ALA A 156 9.94 -20.96 -6.95
CA ALA A 156 8.60 -20.46 -7.28
C ALA A 156 8.56 -18.94 -7.04
N ILE A 157 7.74 -18.18 -7.74
CA ILE A 157 7.64 -16.72 -7.56
C ILE A 157 6.22 -16.36 -7.15
N CYS A 158 6.04 -15.82 -5.94
CA CYS A 158 4.83 -15.14 -5.46
C CYS A 158 3.53 -15.89 -5.83
N GLU A 159 2.89 -15.55 -6.95
CA GLU A 159 1.62 -16.12 -7.43
C GLU A 159 1.70 -17.63 -7.69
N ASP A 160 2.88 -18.18 -7.96
CA ASP A 160 3.07 -19.62 -8.16
C ASP A 160 2.64 -20.47 -6.96
N LEU A 161 2.59 -19.85 -5.75
CA LEU A 161 2.07 -20.47 -4.54
C LEU A 161 0.53 -20.43 -4.43
N TRP A 162 -0.16 -19.60 -5.23
CA TRP A 162 -1.56 -19.24 -5.05
C TRP A 162 -2.51 -20.02 -5.96
N LYS A 163 -2.10 -21.12 -6.55
CA LYS A 163 -2.99 -21.95 -7.37
C LYS A 163 -4.11 -22.58 -6.54
N GLY A 164 -5.31 -22.61 -7.11
CA GLY A 164 -6.50 -23.23 -6.53
C GLY A 164 -7.42 -22.24 -5.85
N HIS A 165 -8.19 -22.72 -4.87
CA HIS A 165 -9.22 -21.93 -4.18
C HIS A 165 -8.68 -20.70 -3.43
N ASP A 166 -7.38 -20.67 -3.18
CA ASP A 166 -6.73 -19.65 -2.40
C ASP A 166 -6.42 -18.37 -3.22
N ALA A 167 -6.43 -18.45 -4.57
CA ALA A 167 -6.16 -17.33 -5.47
C ALA A 167 -7.30 -16.31 -5.59
N GLY A 168 -8.37 -16.42 -4.80
CA GLY A 168 -9.52 -15.52 -4.85
C GLY A 168 -10.47 -15.73 -6.04
N PHE A 169 -10.00 -16.43 -7.09
CA PHE A 169 -10.76 -16.87 -8.25
C PHE A 169 -10.40 -18.33 -8.53
N ALA A 170 -11.21 -19.27 -8.03
CA ALA A 170 -10.94 -20.71 -8.02
C ALA A 170 -10.50 -21.28 -9.39
N ASP A 171 -10.98 -20.70 -10.48
CA ASP A 171 -10.76 -21.19 -11.83
C ASP A 171 -9.72 -20.41 -12.64
N ARG A 172 -9.07 -19.36 -12.05
CA ARG A 172 -8.15 -18.49 -12.80
C ARG A 172 -7.02 -19.26 -13.49
N TYR A 173 -6.47 -20.26 -12.80
CA TYR A 173 -5.37 -21.08 -13.28
C TYR A 173 -5.78 -22.57 -13.43
N ALA A 174 -7.07 -22.84 -13.74
CA ALA A 174 -7.58 -24.20 -13.78
C ALA A 174 -6.79 -25.09 -14.77
N ASP A 175 -6.46 -24.54 -15.92
CA ASP A 175 -5.76 -25.26 -16.98
C ASP A 175 -4.22 -25.27 -16.81
N GLU A 176 -3.69 -24.49 -15.88
CA GLU A 176 -2.25 -24.45 -15.61
C GLU A 176 -1.85 -25.57 -14.63
N PRO A 177 -0.70 -26.21 -14.79
CA PRO A 177 -0.17 -27.13 -13.79
C PRO A 177 0.18 -26.37 -12.49
N ASP A 178 0.15 -27.10 -11.35
CA ASP A 178 0.56 -26.55 -10.07
C ASP A 178 2.10 -26.43 -10.01
N PRO A 179 2.68 -25.21 -9.94
CA PRO A 179 4.13 -25.05 -9.95
C PRO A 179 4.81 -25.73 -8.75
N VAL A 180 4.18 -25.68 -7.58
CA VAL A 180 4.74 -26.28 -6.35
C VAL A 180 4.71 -27.80 -6.40
N GLN A 181 3.62 -28.39 -6.92
CA GLN A 181 3.55 -29.85 -7.15
C GLN A 181 4.64 -30.30 -8.12
N LEU A 182 4.82 -29.57 -9.23
CA LEU A 182 5.86 -29.90 -10.22
C LEU A 182 7.27 -29.87 -9.62
N LEU A 183 7.57 -28.90 -8.74
CA LEU A 183 8.85 -28.82 -8.04
C LEU A 183 9.08 -30.00 -7.09
N ALA A 184 8.02 -30.38 -6.34
CA ALA A 184 8.08 -31.55 -5.47
C ALA A 184 8.30 -32.85 -6.26
N ASP A 185 7.59 -33.05 -7.36
CA ASP A 185 7.73 -34.20 -8.27
C ASP A 185 9.11 -34.26 -8.92
N ALA A 186 9.74 -33.10 -9.17
CA ALA A 186 11.12 -33.00 -9.67
C ALA A 186 12.17 -33.24 -8.58
N GLY A 187 11.75 -33.51 -7.34
CA GLY A 187 12.62 -33.89 -6.24
C GLY A 187 13.24 -32.70 -5.51
N ALA A 188 12.60 -31.54 -5.46
CA ALA A 188 13.03 -30.43 -4.62
C ALA A 188 13.01 -30.84 -3.13
N GLU A 189 14.10 -30.54 -2.44
CA GLU A 189 14.27 -30.79 -0.99
C GLU A 189 13.90 -29.56 -0.15
N VAL A 190 13.91 -28.37 -0.77
CA VAL A 190 13.47 -27.08 -0.21
C VAL A 190 12.81 -26.30 -1.33
N ILE A 191 11.66 -25.68 -1.08
CA ILE A 191 11.01 -24.72 -1.99
C ILE A 191 11.33 -23.31 -1.52
N ILE A 192 11.87 -22.50 -2.42
CA ILE A 192 12.22 -21.10 -2.19
C ILE A 192 11.27 -20.23 -3.02
N ALA A 193 10.56 -19.32 -2.34
CA ALA A 193 9.49 -18.53 -2.93
C ALA A 193 9.66 -17.02 -2.70
N PRO A 194 10.49 -16.34 -3.50
CA PRO A 194 10.55 -14.88 -3.54
C PRO A 194 9.22 -14.25 -3.95
N SER A 195 8.84 -13.20 -3.24
CA SER A 195 7.58 -12.50 -3.43
C SER A 195 7.75 -10.99 -3.31
N ALA A 196 6.84 -10.26 -3.97
CA ALA A 196 6.54 -8.86 -3.75
C ALA A 196 5.03 -8.72 -3.56
N SER A 197 4.53 -9.32 -2.46
CA SER A 197 3.11 -9.39 -2.15
C SER A 197 2.67 -8.17 -1.36
N PRO A 198 1.80 -7.28 -1.93
CA PRO A 198 1.33 -6.09 -1.24
C PRO A 198 0.53 -6.43 0.01
N TYR A 199 0.72 -5.60 1.04
CA TYR A 199 -0.01 -5.67 2.29
C TYR A 199 -1.50 -5.38 2.08
N ALA A 200 -2.32 -6.14 2.75
CA ALA A 200 -3.69 -5.83 3.11
C ALA A 200 -3.95 -6.50 4.44
N LEU A 201 -4.76 -5.89 5.29
CA LEU A 201 -5.06 -6.41 6.62
C LEU A 201 -5.52 -7.88 6.56
N HIS A 202 -4.93 -8.73 7.38
CA HIS A 202 -5.11 -10.20 7.48
C HIS A 202 -4.59 -11.04 6.27
N LYS A 203 -4.04 -10.42 5.23
CA LYS A 203 -3.51 -11.17 4.08
C LYS A 203 -2.29 -12.02 4.46
N GLU A 204 -1.48 -11.56 5.39
CA GLU A 204 -0.31 -12.29 5.91
C GLU A 204 -0.68 -13.60 6.61
N LEU A 205 -1.81 -13.63 7.33
CA LEU A 205 -2.31 -14.86 7.96
C LEU A 205 -2.67 -15.89 6.90
N ARG A 206 -3.41 -15.47 5.87
CA ARG A 206 -3.76 -16.34 4.73
C ARG A 206 -2.53 -16.82 3.99
N HIS A 207 -1.53 -15.97 3.80
CA HIS A 207 -0.27 -16.36 3.17
C HIS A 207 0.44 -17.47 3.96
N ARG A 208 0.53 -17.34 5.29
CA ARG A 208 1.09 -18.39 6.16
C ARG A 208 0.31 -19.70 6.05
N GLU A 209 -1.02 -19.67 6.01
CA GLU A 209 -1.85 -20.86 5.80
C GLU A 209 -1.51 -21.57 4.47
N ILE A 210 -1.26 -20.81 3.40
CA ILE A 210 -0.85 -21.36 2.10
C ILE A 210 0.52 -22.03 2.19
N LEU A 211 1.51 -21.39 2.83
CA LEU A 211 2.83 -21.96 3.03
C LEU A 211 2.75 -23.27 3.83
N ILE A 212 1.98 -23.29 4.92
CA ILE A 212 1.74 -24.46 5.76
C ILE A 212 1.11 -25.59 4.94
N LYS A 213 0.10 -25.26 4.12
CA LYS A 213 -0.58 -26.24 3.25
C LYS A 213 0.40 -26.86 2.25
N HIS A 214 1.24 -26.07 1.58
CA HIS A 214 2.25 -26.60 0.65
C HIS A 214 3.26 -27.49 1.37
N ALA A 215 3.79 -27.03 2.51
CA ALA A 215 4.75 -27.79 3.29
C ALA A 215 4.21 -29.17 3.72
N LEU A 216 2.97 -29.21 4.22
CA LEU A 216 2.29 -30.45 4.63
C LEU A 216 1.97 -31.37 3.45
N THR A 217 1.48 -30.81 2.33
CA THR A 217 1.05 -31.59 1.16
C THR A 217 2.23 -32.27 0.50
N HIS A 218 3.33 -31.53 0.29
CA HIS A 218 4.48 -32.02 -0.45
C HIS A 218 5.60 -32.58 0.45
N ARG A 219 5.48 -32.41 1.78
CA ARG A 219 6.50 -32.79 2.77
C ARG A 219 7.87 -32.19 2.51
N VAL A 220 7.89 -30.95 2.06
CA VAL A 220 9.07 -30.17 1.72
C VAL A 220 9.02 -28.84 2.48
N PRO A 221 10.11 -28.39 3.11
CA PRO A 221 10.16 -27.05 3.73
C PRO A 221 9.92 -25.95 2.68
N VAL A 222 9.24 -24.88 3.10
CA VAL A 222 8.99 -23.71 2.26
C VAL A 222 9.62 -22.48 2.89
N VAL A 223 10.49 -21.80 2.13
CA VAL A 223 11.15 -20.55 2.48
C VAL A 223 10.55 -19.44 1.64
N SER A 224 9.70 -18.62 2.22
CA SER A 224 9.08 -17.48 1.56
C SER A 224 9.78 -16.19 1.95
N ILE A 225 10.18 -15.42 0.95
CA ILE A 225 10.81 -14.10 1.07
C ILE A 225 9.86 -13.07 0.50
N ASN A 226 9.50 -12.05 1.29
CA ASN A 226 8.72 -10.93 0.79
C ASN A 226 9.51 -9.64 0.92
N GLN A 227 9.35 -8.70 -0.04
CA GLN A 227 9.92 -7.37 0.12
C GLN A 227 9.22 -6.60 1.24
N VAL A 228 9.90 -5.60 1.79
CA VAL A 228 9.34 -4.60 2.69
C VAL A 228 9.38 -3.22 2.02
N GLY A 229 8.62 -2.26 2.52
CA GLY A 229 8.63 -0.88 2.02
C GLY A 229 7.31 -0.45 1.42
N ALA A 230 7.30 0.73 0.79
CA ALA A 230 6.16 1.22 0.04
C ALA A 230 6.59 1.81 -1.30
N ASN A 231 5.79 1.56 -2.35
CA ASN A 231 5.95 2.13 -3.67
C ASN A 231 4.57 2.57 -4.18
N ASP A 232 4.41 3.85 -4.48
CA ASP A 232 3.13 4.50 -4.82
C ASP A 232 2.04 4.24 -3.76
N ASP A 233 0.96 3.56 -4.14
CA ASP A 233 -0.17 3.19 -3.29
C ASP A 233 0.06 1.90 -2.50
N LEU A 234 1.06 1.09 -2.87
CA LEU A 234 1.30 -0.23 -2.31
C LEU A 234 2.28 -0.19 -1.14
N ILE A 235 1.92 -0.89 -0.07
CA ILE A 235 2.78 -1.14 1.08
C ILE A 235 3.11 -2.64 1.10
N PHE A 236 4.32 -2.98 1.48
CA PHE A 236 4.81 -4.36 1.62
C PHE A 236 5.26 -4.57 3.05
N ALA A 237 4.66 -5.55 3.70
CA ALA A 237 4.90 -5.78 5.12
C ALA A 237 6.18 -6.56 5.41
N GLY A 238 6.83 -7.14 4.40
CA GLY A 238 7.86 -8.13 4.64
C GLY A 238 7.26 -9.39 5.23
N GLN A 239 7.55 -9.69 6.49
CA GLN A 239 7.11 -10.91 7.18
C GLN A 239 7.49 -12.19 6.43
N SER A 240 8.70 -12.22 5.88
CA SER A 240 9.30 -13.42 5.30
C SER A 240 9.24 -14.57 6.29
N CYS A 241 8.84 -15.76 5.81
CA CYS A 241 8.46 -16.86 6.69
C CYS A 241 9.07 -18.19 6.24
N VAL A 242 9.49 -19.01 7.18
CA VAL A 242 9.97 -20.37 6.93
C VAL A 242 9.08 -21.38 7.63
N VAL A 243 8.61 -22.34 6.87
CA VAL A 243 7.75 -23.44 7.34
C VAL A 243 8.48 -24.75 7.10
N ASP A 244 8.56 -25.62 8.12
CA ASP A 244 9.16 -26.94 7.99
C ASP A 244 8.20 -27.94 7.31
N ARG A 245 8.70 -29.14 7.01
CA ARG A 245 7.93 -30.22 6.35
C ARG A 245 6.73 -30.73 7.15
N GLU A 246 6.68 -30.46 8.45
CA GLU A 246 5.58 -30.75 9.36
C GLU A 246 4.58 -29.59 9.45
N GLY A 247 4.74 -28.52 8.68
CA GLY A 247 3.84 -27.36 8.66
C GLY A 247 4.01 -26.41 9.83
N ARG A 248 5.13 -26.45 10.55
CA ARG A 248 5.39 -25.57 11.71
C ARG A 248 6.22 -24.36 11.24
N ILE A 249 5.85 -23.19 11.73
CA ILE A 249 6.61 -21.95 11.45
C ILE A 249 7.91 -22.01 12.27
N CYS A 250 9.06 -21.92 11.59
CA CYS A 250 10.38 -22.02 12.20
C CYS A 250 11.15 -20.69 12.18
N ALA A 251 10.75 -19.76 11.30
CA ALA A 251 11.28 -18.41 11.29
C ALA A 251 10.24 -17.43 10.73
N LEU A 252 10.24 -16.22 11.25
CA LEU A 252 9.36 -15.12 10.82
C LEU A 252 10.12 -13.81 10.96
N ALA A 253 10.30 -13.10 9.86
CA ALA A 253 10.90 -11.78 9.87
C ALA A 253 9.92 -10.71 10.41
N ASN A 254 10.48 -9.62 10.93
CA ASN A 254 9.70 -8.49 11.44
C ASN A 254 8.82 -7.88 10.35
N ALA A 255 7.65 -7.39 10.76
CA ALA A 255 6.78 -6.63 9.89
C ALA A 255 7.32 -5.20 9.71
N PHE A 256 7.26 -4.69 8.48
CA PHE A 256 7.58 -3.31 8.09
C PHE A 256 9.02 -2.85 8.38
N GLU A 257 9.95 -3.79 8.52
CA GLU A 257 11.38 -3.54 8.76
C GLU A 257 12.25 -4.33 7.78
N GLU A 258 13.37 -3.73 7.36
CA GLU A 258 14.42 -4.47 6.65
C GLU A 258 15.12 -5.43 7.60
N GLN A 259 15.36 -6.65 7.14
CA GLN A 259 16.00 -7.68 7.98
C GLN A 259 16.77 -8.68 7.14
N LEU A 260 17.94 -9.11 7.62
CA LEU A 260 18.63 -10.28 7.14
C LEU A 260 18.43 -11.41 8.17
N LEU A 261 17.63 -12.41 7.82
CA LEU A 261 17.28 -13.53 8.71
C LEU A 261 18.01 -14.80 8.27
N LEU A 262 18.80 -15.40 9.17
CA LEU A 262 19.51 -16.65 8.87
C LEU A 262 18.75 -17.86 9.42
N VAL A 263 18.54 -18.87 8.56
CA VAL A 263 17.87 -20.13 8.92
C VAL A 263 18.73 -21.31 8.49
N ASP A 264 18.87 -22.31 9.36
CA ASP A 264 19.50 -23.60 9.03
C ASP A 264 18.42 -24.64 8.75
N THR A 265 18.29 -25.09 7.49
CA THR A 265 17.26 -26.07 7.09
C THR A 265 17.44 -27.46 7.72
N ASP A 266 18.64 -27.76 8.24
CA ASP A 266 18.93 -29.02 8.90
C ASP A 266 18.64 -28.98 10.41
N ALA A 267 18.39 -27.78 10.97
CA ALA A 267 18.17 -27.54 12.40
C ALA A 267 17.01 -26.57 12.65
N MET A 268 15.88 -26.76 11.95
CA MET A 268 14.69 -25.92 12.13
C MET A 268 13.97 -26.26 13.44
N GLU A 269 13.78 -25.24 14.27
CA GLU A 269 12.98 -25.35 15.50
C GLU A 269 11.73 -24.47 15.37
N PRO A 270 10.54 -24.98 15.78
CA PRO A 270 9.31 -24.19 15.72
C PRO A 270 9.37 -22.97 16.64
N ILE A 271 8.81 -21.85 16.15
CA ILE A 271 8.61 -20.64 16.94
C ILE A 271 7.13 -20.40 17.21
N ASP A 272 6.85 -19.64 18.26
CA ASP A 272 5.50 -19.14 18.55
C ASP A 272 5.27 -17.81 17.81
N ALA A 273 4.68 -17.89 16.62
CA ALA A 273 4.40 -16.74 15.77
C ALA A 273 3.06 -16.09 16.15
N GLN A 274 3.06 -15.32 17.23
CA GLN A 274 1.87 -14.62 17.69
C GLN A 274 1.37 -13.58 16.67
N PRO A 275 0.05 -13.43 16.50
CA PRO A 275 -0.53 -12.37 15.68
C PRO A 275 -0.24 -11.00 16.31
N ILE A 276 -0.07 -9.97 15.46
CA ILE A 276 0.07 -8.57 15.85
C ILE A 276 -1.32 -7.94 15.78
N ASP A 277 -1.62 -7.02 16.70
CA ASP A 277 -2.88 -6.27 16.71
C ASP A 277 -3.12 -5.56 15.38
N ASP A 278 -4.36 -5.58 14.89
CA ASP A 278 -4.77 -4.94 13.64
C ASP A 278 -4.39 -3.46 13.60
N GLU A 279 -4.66 -2.75 14.69
CA GLU A 279 -4.37 -1.32 14.83
C GLU A 279 -2.86 -1.07 14.76
N ARG A 280 -2.06 -1.93 15.36
CA ARG A 280 -0.60 -1.85 15.29
C ARG A 280 -0.11 -2.05 13.86
N MET A 281 -0.63 -3.06 13.16
CA MET A 281 -0.29 -3.34 11.77
C MET A 281 -0.64 -2.14 10.87
N ILE A 282 -1.80 -1.51 11.05
CA ILE A 282 -2.23 -0.34 10.30
C ILE A 282 -1.33 0.87 10.58
N VAL A 283 -1.02 1.14 11.86
CA VAL A 283 -0.13 2.26 12.25
C VAL A 283 1.25 2.09 11.63
N ASP A 284 1.83 0.90 11.71
CA ASP A 284 3.16 0.62 11.16
C ASP A 284 3.15 0.68 9.63
N ALA A 285 2.13 0.12 8.97
CA ALA A 285 1.95 0.17 7.52
C ALA A 285 1.86 1.61 7.00
N LEU A 286 0.95 2.43 7.56
CA LEU A 286 0.75 3.81 7.13
C LEU A 286 1.96 4.70 7.44
N THR A 287 2.65 4.44 8.56
CA THR A 287 3.91 5.14 8.90
C THR A 287 4.99 4.84 7.86
N LEU A 288 5.16 3.55 7.50
CA LEU A 288 6.08 3.13 6.44
C LEU A 288 5.70 3.76 5.10
N GLY A 289 4.39 3.72 4.75
CA GLY A 289 3.86 4.30 3.53
C GLY A 289 4.18 5.77 3.38
N VAL A 290 3.93 6.58 4.41
CA VAL A 290 4.26 8.02 4.42
C VAL A 290 5.76 8.24 4.28
N ARG A 291 6.58 7.55 5.07
CA ARG A 291 8.05 7.69 5.04
C ARG A 291 8.62 7.39 3.66
N ASP A 292 8.26 6.25 3.11
CA ASP A 292 8.81 5.76 1.85
C ASP A 292 8.30 6.58 0.66
N TYR A 293 7.00 6.93 0.62
CA TYR A 293 6.46 7.76 -0.46
C TYR A 293 7.18 9.12 -0.54
N LEU A 294 7.32 9.81 0.59
CA LEU A 294 8.03 11.09 0.59
C LEU A 294 9.49 10.92 0.17
N SER A 295 10.23 10.00 0.81
CA SER A 295 11.66 9.84 0.55
C SER A 295 11.95 9.40 -0.89
N LYS A 296 11.18 8.43 -1.43
CA LYS A 296 11.34 7.92 -2.79
C LYS A 296 10.93 8.95 -3.86
N CYS A 297 9.99 9.86 -3.54
CA CYS A 297 9.60 10.98 -4.40
C CYS A 297 10.47 12.24 -4.21
N GLY A 298 11.45 12.21 -3.31
CA GLY A 298 12.37 13.34 -3.08
C GLY A 298 11.82 14.46 -2.19
N PHE A 299 10.78 14.18 -1.40
CA PHE A 299 10.25 15.10 -0.40
C PHE A 299 10.83 14.81 0.99
N GLU A 300 11.20 15.86 1.70
CA GLU A 300 11.76 15.78 3.05
C GLU A 300 10.77 16.21 4.14
N ARG A 301 9.72 16.96 3.78
CA ARG A 301 8.77 17.61 4.69
C ARG A 301 7.34 17.38 4.26
N ALA A 302 6.43 17.39 5.24
CA ALA A 302 4.99 17.33 5.01
C ALA A 302 4.27 18.53 5.63
N CYS A 303 3.14 18.95 5.03
CA CYS A 303 2.22 19.90 5.64
C CYS A 303 0.79 19.37 5.63
N ILE A 304 0.03 19.66 6.68
CA ILE A 304 -1.29 19.08 6.94
C ILE A 304 -2.24 20.16 7.44
N GLY A 305 -3.46 20.21 6.89
CA GLY A 305 -4.55 21.01 7.43
C GLY A 305 -5.07 20.40 8.73
N LEU A 306 -4.92 21.11 9.86
CA LEU A 306 -5.42 20.68 11.17
C LEU A 306 -6.80 21.30 11.41
N SER A 307 -7.85 20.50 11.26
CA SER A 307 -9.24 20.92 11.48
C SER A 307 -9.70 20.80 12.94
N GLY A 308 -8.89 20.13 13.78
CA GLY A 308 -9.31 19.65 15.09
C GLY A 308 -10.14 18.36 15.05
N GLY A 309 -10.46 17.84 13.87
CA GLY A 309 -11.15 16.56 13.67
C GLY A 309 -10.17 15.36 13.73
N ILE A 310 -10.75 14.16 13.95
CA ILE A 310 -10.02 12.92 14.21
C ILE A 310 -9.13 12.50 13.02
N ASP A 311 -9.59 12.71 11.78
CA ASP A 311 -8.86 12.31 10.56
C ASP A 311 -7.56 13.11 10.42
N SER A 312 -7.63 14.44 10.55
CA SER A 312 -6.46 15.30 10.52
C SER A 312 -5.49 15.01 11.68
N ALA A 313 -6.03 14.62 12.84
CA ALA A 313 -5.22 14.24 14.00
C ALA A 313 -4.46 12.93 13.74
N LEU A 314 -5.12 11.92 13.16
CA LEU A 314 -4.47 10.67 12.79
C LEU A 314 -3.36 10.89 11.76
N VAL A 315 -3.66 11.61 10.66
CA VAL A 315 -2.68 11.88 9.60
C VAL A 315 -1.46 12.63 10.14
N ALA A 316 -1.66 13.66 10.98
CA ALA A 316 -0.56 14.39 11.59
C ALA A 316 0.29 13.50 12.51
N THR A 317 -0.35 12.63 13.30
CA THR A 317 0.35 11.70 14.19
C THR A 317 1.18 10.69 13.40
N LEU A 318 0.63 10.10 12.34
CA LEU A 318 1.35 9.19 11.45
C LEU A 318 2.52 9.89 10.74
N ALA A 319 2.32 11.12 10.26
CA ALA A 319 3.37 11.91 9.62
C ALA A 319 4.53 12.22 10.57
N VAL A 320 4.24 12.59 11.82
CA VAL A 320 5.28 12.83 12.84
C VAL A 320 6.05 11.55 13.16
N ARG A 321 5.35 10.42 13.27
CA ARG A 321 6.00 9.13 13.49
C ARG A 321 6.89 8.71 12.30
N ALA A 322 6.46 9.03 11.08
CA ALA A 322 7.19 8.69 9.86
C ALA A 322 8.43 9.57 9.61
N LEU A 323 8.33 10.87 9.86
CA LEU A 323 9.31 11.88 9.42
C LEU A 323 10.06 12.55 10.58
N GLY A 324 9.51 12.50 11.79
CA GLY A 324 9.93 13.32 12.92
C GLY A 324 9.24 14.68 12.95
N LYS A 325 9.08 15.24 14.15
CA LYS A 325 8.33 16.48 14.41
C LYS A 325 8.85 17.72 13.65
N ASP A 326 10.16 17.81 13.43
CA ASP A 326 10.80 18.98 12.80
C ASP A 326 10.55 19.05 11.28
N LYS A 327 9.98 17.97 10.69
CA LYS A 327 9.68 17.86 9.26
C LYS A 327 8.18 17.96 8.95
N VAL A 328 7.34 18.18 9.96
CA VAL A 328 5.87 18.26 9.81
C VAL A 328 5.37 19.63 10.23
N VAL A 329 4.55 20.26 9.39
CA VAL A 329 3.93 21.57 9.65
C VAL A 329 2.42 21.42 9.64
N GLY A 330 1.77 21.83 10.72
CA GLY A 330 0.32 21.95 10.80
C GLY A 330 -0.18 23.32 10.33
N ALA A 331 -1.36 23.38 9.72
CA ALA A 331 -2.03 24.61 9.35
C ALA A 331 -3.49 24.59 9.84
N SER A 332 -3.82 25.44 10.80
CA SER A 332 -5.21 25.67 11.22
C SER A 332 -5.81 26.77 10.33
N MET A 333 -6.90 26.47 9.65
CA MET A 333 -7.57 27.36 8.68
C MET A 333 -9.03 27.62 9.09
N PRO A 334 -9.26 28.33 10.22
CA PRO A 334 -10.60 28.58 10.70
C PRO A 334 -11.39 29.48 9.75
N GLY A 335 -12.69 29.23 9.67
CA GLY A 335 -13.66 30.09 9.01
C GLY A 335 -14.76 30.49 9.99
N LYS A 336 -15.77 31.21 9.51
CA LYS A 336 -16.91 31.73 10.28
C LYS A 336 -17.63 30.67 11.13
N PHE A 337 -17.68 29.42 10.64
CA PHE A 337 -18.42 28.33 11.28
C PHE A 337 -17.53 27.38 12.10
N SER A 338 -16.22 27.63 12.15
CA SER A 338 -15.28 26.81 12.95
C SER A 338 -15.50 27.06 14.43
N SER A 339 -15.76 25.98 15.18
CA SER A 339 -15.97 26.03 16.63
C SER A 339 -14.67 26.40 17.37
N GLU A 340 -14.80 27.03 18.53
CA GLU A 340 -13.63 27.30 19.39
C GLU A 340 -12.97 26.00 19.87
N GLY A 341 -13.78 24.94 20.10
CA GLY A 341 -13.27 23.62 20.46
C GLY A 341 -12.35 23.06 19.38
N SER A 342 -12.75 23.10 18.10
CA SER A 342 -11.94 22.60 17.00
C SER A 342 -10.63 23.37 16.80
N LYS A 343 -10.65 24.70 17.02
CA LYS A 343 -9.42 25.52 17.00
C LYS A 343 -8.47 25.11 18.12
N THR A 344 -9.01 24.95 19.35
CA THR A 344 -8.23 24.52 20.51
C THR A 344 -7.64 23.13 20.29
N ASP A 345 -8.44 22.15 19.83
CA ASP A 345 -8.00 20.78 19.58
C ASP A 345 -6.87 20.72 18.53
N ALA A 346 -6.92 21.55 17.47
CA ALA A 346 -5.87 21.62 16.46
C ALA A 346 -4.53 22.08 17.05
N PHE A 347 -4.54 23.11 17.90
CA PHE A 347 -3.31 23.60 18.54
C PHE A 347 -2.83 22.69 19.68
N ASP A 348 -3.73 22.03 20.40
CA ASP A 348 -3.37 21.06 21.42
C ASP A 348 -2.72 19.82 20.81
N LEU A 349 -3.25 19.31 19.68
CA LEU A 349 -2.62 18.26 18.90
C LEU A 349 -1.20 18.67 18.46
N ALA A 350 -1.05 19.85 17.87
CA ALA A 350 0.26 20.34 17.43
C ALA A 350 1.26 20.44 18.59
N ARG A 351 0.82 20.92 19.76
CA ARG A 351 1.63 20.98 20.98
C ARG A 351 2.01 19.60 21.49
N ASN A 352 1.08 18.65 21.49
CA ASN A 352 1.34 17.27 21.94
C ASN A 352 2.34 16.55 21.03
N LEU A 353 2.23 16.77 19.71
CA LEU A 353 3.15 16.24 18.69
C LEU A 353 4.48 17.01 18.63
N GLY A 354 4.55 18.22 19.20
CA GLY A 354 5.73 19.07 19.16
C GLY A 354 6.03 19.68 17.77
N ILE A 355 5.00 19.86 16.92
CA ILE A 355 5.12 20.42 15.57
C ILE A 355 4.77 21.90 15.54
N GLU A 356 5.30 22.62 14.55
CA GLU A 356 4.84 23.99 14.23
C GLU A 356 3.41 23.97 13.68
N CYS A 357 2.58 24.92 14.14
CA CYS A 357 1.22 25.10 13.62
C CYS A 357 0.99 26.58 13.31
N VAL A 358 0.67 26.87 12.05
CA VAL A 358 0.34 28.22 11.60
C VAL A 358 -1.16 28.42 11.52
N SER A 359 -1.63 29.63 11.90
CA SER A 359 -3.04 30.00 11.75
C SER A 359 -3.23 30.79 10.46
N MET A 360 -4.13 30.34 9.59
CA MET A 360 -4.45 30.93 8.30
C MET A 360 -5.99 31.03 8.14
N PRO A 361 -6.65 32.10 8.70
CA PRO A 361 -8.10 32.25 8.57
C PRO A 361 -8.55 32.38 7.12
N ILE A 362 -9.65 31.73 6.74
CA ILE A 362 -10.16 31.74 5.35
C ILE A 362 -11.07 32.93 5.03
N ASP A 363 -11.59 33.64 6.04
CA ASP A 363 -12.60 34.69 5.86
C ASP A 363 -12.18 35.82 4.90
N PRO A 364 -10.92 36.34 4.90
CA PRO A 364 -10.50 37.32 3.93
C PRO A 364 -10.54 36.80 2.48
N GLY A 365 -10.14 35.55 2.26
CA GLY A 365 -10.20 34.89 0.95
C GLY A 365 -11.64 34.68 0.49
N PHE A 366 -12.52 34.27 1.39
CA PHE A 366 -13.94 34.10 1.11
C PHE A 366 -14.61 35.44 0.77
N ALA A 367 -14.31 36.50 1.51
CA ALA A 367 -14.86 37.84 1.23
C ALA A 367 -14.41 38.37 -0.15
N GLY A 368 -13.11 38.27 -0.47
CA GLY A 368 -12.58 38.71 -1.76
C GLY A 368 -13.19 37.95 -2.96
N LEU A 369 -13.35 36.61 -2.85
CA LEU A 369 -14.01 35.83 -3.88
C LEU A 369 -15.50 36.15 -3.99
N SER A 370 -16.17 36.42 -2.87
CA SER A 370 -17.59 36.83 -2.87
C SER A 370 -17.79 38.16 -3.56
N GLU A 371 -16.89 39.12 -3.38
CA GLU A 371 -16.94 40.42 -4.07
C GLU A 371 -16.85 40.26 -5.60
N VAL A 372 -16.03 39.34 -6.06
CA VAL A 372 -15.86 39.06 -7.51
C VAL A 372 -17.04 38.25 -8.09
N LEU A 373 -17.56 37.24 -7.36
CA LEU A 373 -18.52 36.26 -7.87
C LEU A 373 -19.99 36.76 -7.78
N ASN A 374 -20.33 37.54 -6.74
CA ASN A 374 -21.72 37.96 -6.50
C ASN A 374 -22.34 38.78 -7.63
N PRO A 375 -21.63 39.72 -8.29
CA PRO A 375 -22.18 40.41 -9.48
C PRO A 375 -22.57 39.42 -10.59
N ALA A 376 -21.67 38.47 -10.92
CA ALA A 376 -21.94 37.47 -11.95
C ALA A 376 -23.11 36.53 -11.57
N PHE A 377 -23.20 36.10 -10.31
CA PHE A 377 -24.34 35.31 -9.85
C PHE A 377 -25.66 36.06 -9.94
N SER A 378 -25.67 37.36 -9.62
CA SER A 378 -26.85 38.21 -9.74
C SER A 378 -27.29 38.36 -11.20
N GLU A 379 -26.36 38.58 -12.13
CA GLU A 379 -26.65 38.64 -13.59
C GLU A 379 -27.24 37.33 -14.11
N LEU A 380 -26.81 36.19 -13.59
CA LEU A 380 -27.32 34.86 -13.92
C LEU A 380 -28.61 34.49 -13.16
N GLY A 381 -29.16 35.39 -12.35
CA GLY A 381 -30.35 35.12 -11.54
C GLY A 381 -30.11 34.07 -10.43
N GLN A 382 -28.83 33.86 -10.04
CA GLN A 382 -28.46 32.90 -9.03
C GLN A 382 -28.34 33.55 -7.64
N ARG A 383 -28.38 32.72 -6.59
CA ARG A 383 -28.21 33.15 -5.20
C ARG A 383 -26.77 33.64 -4.96
N THR A 384 -26.62 34.79 -4.31
CA THR A 384 -25.32 35.36 -3.97
C THR A 384 -24.71 34.68 -2.74
N LEU A 385 -23.37 34.73 -2.61
CA LEU A 385 -22.62 34.25 -1.48
C LEU A 385 -22.74 35.14 -0.24
N GLY A 386 -22.39 34.64 0.93
CA GLY A 386 -22.38 35.38 2.21
C GLY A 386 -23.71 35.34 2.97
N GLN A 387 -24.67 34.52 2.55
CA GLN A 387 -25.92 34.35 3.25
C GLN A 387 -25.76 33.56 4.56
N GLN A 388 -26.73 33.71 5.48
CA GLN A 388 -26.64 33.15 6.83
C GLN A 388 -26.66 31.60 6.84
N LEU A 389 -27.44 30.99 5.92
CA LEU A 389 -27.45 29.55 5.70
C LEU A 389 -26.69 29.27 4.39
N PRO A 390 -25.45 28.77 4.45
CA PRO A 390 -24.68 28.46 3.26
C PRO A 390 -25.36 27.34 2.45
N ASP A 391 -25.22 27.44 1.14
CA ASP A 391 -25.54 26.35 0.23
C ASP A 391 -24.26 25.59 -0.14
N LEU A 392 -24.40 24.53 -0.94
CA LEU A 392 -23.28 23.70 -1.41
C LEU A 392 -22.18 24.54 -2.09
N THR A 393 -22.52 25.67 -2.75
CA THR A 393 -21.55 26.57 -3.38
C THR A 393 -20.64 27.20 -2.33
N GLN A 394 -21.23 27.71 -1.26
CA GLN A 394 -20.49 28.34 -0.17
C GLN A 394 -19.65 27.33 0.63
N GLU A 395 -20.20 26.16 0.92
CA GLU A 395 -19.47 25.07 1.60
C GLU A 395 -18.24 24.64 0.80
N ASN A 396 -18.44 24.33 -0.50
CA ASN A 396 -17.36 23.92 -1.37
C ASN A 396 -16.33 25.04 -1.62
N LEU A 397 -16.75 26.31 -1.64
CA LEU A 397 -15.82 27.43 -1.79
C LEU A 397 -14.90 27.55 -0.57
N GLN A 398 -15.42 27.38 0.65
CA GLN A 398 -14.60 27.37 1.88
C GLN A 398 -13.53 26.25 1.82
N SER A 399 -13.93 25.04 1.43
CA SER A 399 -13.02 23.91 1.29
C SER A 399 -11.93 24.18 0.22
N ARG A 400 -12.30 24.75 -0.95
CA ARG A 400 -11.35 25.09 -2.02
C ARG A 400 -10.38 26.19 -1.63
N ILE A 401 -10.81 27.19 -0.87
CA ILE A 401 -9.92 28.22 -0.32
C ILE A 401 -8.85 27.56 0.56
N ARG A 402 -9.25 26.64 1.46
CA ARG A 402 -8.29 25.87 2.28
C ARG A 402 -7.33 25.08 1.41
N GLY A 403 -7.80 24.39 0.39
CA GLY A 403 -6.95 23.65 -0.56
C GLY A 403 -5.94 24.56 -1.26
N THR A 404 -6.36 25.74 -1.74
CA THR A 404 -5.47 26.71 -2.38
C THR A 404 -4.40 27.23 -1.41
N MET A 405 -4.77 27.54 -0.17
CA MET A 405 -3.83 28.00 0.87
C MET A 405 -2.82 26.93 1.24
N MET A 406 -3.25 25.66 1.35
CA MET A 406 -2.34 24.53 1.60
C MET A 406 -1.33 24.36 0.45
N MET A 407 -1.75 24.46 -0.81
CA MET A 407 -0.84 24.39 -1.96
C MET A 407 0.14 25.55 -2.01
N ALA A 408 -0.29 26.75 -1.64
CA ALA A 408 0.61 27.90 -1.53
C ALA A 408 1.68 27.69 -0.44
N LEU A 409 1.29 27.13 0.71
CA LEU A 409 2.21 26.75 1.78
C LEU A 409 3.20 25.68 1.30
N SER A 410 2.70 24.63 0.65
CA SER A 410 3.49 23.57 0.03
C SER A 410 4.57 24.14 -0.92
N ASN A 411 4.15 24.96 -1.88
CA ASN A 411 5.07 25.57 -2.85
C ASN A 411 6.13 26.45 -2.19
N ARG A 412 5.78 27.15 -1.12
CA ARG A 412 6.71 28.03 -0.40
C ARG A 412 7.73 27.27 0.44
N THR A 413 7.34 26.12 1.00
CA THR A 413 8.14 25.36 1.97
C THR A 413 8.80 24.11 1.38
N GLY A 414 8.40 23.69 0.19
CA GLY A 414 8.78 22.40 -0.41
C GLY A 414 8.16 21.17 0.30
N ALA A 415 7.20 21.38 1.20
CA ALA A 415 6.54 20.32 1.93
C ALA A 415 5.41 19.69 1.09
N LEU A 416 5.30 18.37 1.09
CA LEU A 416 4.17 17.67 0.47
C LEU A 416 2.89 17.86 1.30
N VAL A 417 1.77 18.21 0.65
CA VAL A 417 0.47 18.25 1.33
C VAL A 417 -0.06 16.83 1.51
N LEU A 418 -0.35 16.45 2.76
CA LEU A 418 -1.05 15.21 3.09
C LEU A 418 -2.55 15.48 3.24
N THR A 419 -3.39 14.74 2.50
CA THR A 419 -4.84 14.84 2.62
C THR A 419 -5.35 13.95 3.75
N THR A 420 -6.50 14.30 4.30
CA THR A 420 -7.03 13.67 5.51
C THR A 420 -8.37 12.95 5.30
N GLY A 421 -8.83 12.82 4.04
CA GLY A 421 -10.06 12.07 3.72
C GLY A 421 -9.90 10.58 3.99
N ASN A 422 -10.88 9.97 4.66
CA ASN A 422 -10.94 8.54 4.95
C ASN A 422 -11.77 7.78 3.90
N LYS A 423 -11.71 6.43 3.94
CA LYS A 423 -12.38 5.55 2.97
C LYS A 423 -13.89 5.76 2.92
N SER A 424 -14.54 5.94 4.08
CA SER A 424 -16.00 6.07 4.19
C SER A 424 -16.51 7.34 3.51
N GLU A 425 -15.86 8.48 3.77
CA GLU A 425 -16.18 9.78 3.17
C GLU A 425 -15.92 9.77 1.66
N ILE A 426 -14.74 9.29 1.23
CA ILE A 426 -14.35 9.18 -0.17
C ILE A 426 -15.29 8.23 -0.93
N ALA A 427 -15.75 7.14 -0.32
CA ALA A 427 -16.68 6.21 -0.93
C ALA A 427 -17.95 6.90 -1.40
N VAL A 428 -18.62 7.61 -0.51
CA VAL A 428 -19.91 8.25 -0.80
C VAL A 428 -19.77 9.65 -1.44
N GLY A 429 -18.53 10.13 -1.57
CA GLY A 429 -18.23 11.45 -2.14
C GLY A 429 -18.52 12.61 -1.18
N TYR A 430 -18.51 12.36 0.12
CA TYR A 430 -18.57 13.39 1.16
C TYR A 430 -17.21 14.09 1.28
N CYS A 431 -16.82 14.72 0.19
CA CYS A 431 -15.54 15.40 -0.01
C CYS A 431 -15.66 16.42 -1.15
N THR A 432 -14.77 17.40 -1.16
CA THR A 432 -14.80 18.50 -2.14
C THR A 432 -13.60 18.39 -3.09
N LEU A 433 -13.88 18.27 -4.40
CA LEU A 433 -12.84 18.37 -5.43
C LEU A 433 -12.08 19.68 -5.30
N TYR A 434 -10.74 19.58 -5.32
CA TYR A 434 -9.80 20.71 -5.19
C TYR A 434 -9.90 21.45 -3.84
N GLY A 435 -10.59 20.86 -2.85
CA GLY A 435 -10.70 21.35 -1.49
C GLY A 435 -9.95 20.45 -0.52
N ASP A 436 -10.68 19.67 0.28
CA ASP A 436 -10.15 18.70 1.24
C ASP A 436 -9.47 17.49 0.57
N MET A 437 -9.80 17.19 -0.69
CA MET A 437 -9.12 16.18 -1.51
C MET A 437 -7.76 16.66 -2.07
N ASN A 438 -7.39 17.92 -1.87
CA ASN A 438 -6.20 18.51 -2.48
C ASN A 438 -4.93 18.15 -1.71
N GLY A 439 -3.97 17.54 -2.40
CA GLY A 439 -2.69 17.13 -1.81
C GLY A 439 -1.91 16.17 -2.70
N GLY A 440 -0.77 15.70 -2.19
CA GLY A 440 0.12 14.79 -2.92
C GLY A 440 0.04 13.34 -2.45
N LEU A 441 -0.47 13.10 -1.22
CA LEU A 441 -0.67 11.75 -0.68
C LEU A 441 -1.91 11.72 0.22
N ALA A 442 -2.80 10.76 -0.01
CA ALA A 442 -4.01 10.52 0.78
C ALA A 442 -3.77 9.36 1.77
N VAL A 443 -3.25 9.71 2.95
CA VAL A 443 -2.68 8.77 3.91
C VAL A 443 -3.67 7.72 4.39
N ILE A 444 -4.91 8.14 4.70
CA ILE A 444 -5.96 7.29 5.27
C ILE A 444 -7.12 7.03 4.30
N ALA A 445 -6.91 7.25 3.00
CA ALA A 445 -7.95 7.11 1.97
C ALA A 445 -8.54 5.69 1.86
N ASP A 446 -7.83 4.68 2.35
CA ASP A 446 -8.29 3.28 2.39
C ASP A 446 -8.65 2.82 3.82
N LEU A 447 -8.73 3.74 4.79
CA LEU A 447 -9.07 3.40 6.18
C LEU A 447 -10.54 3.78 6.47
N PRO A 448 -11.44 2.81 6.79
CA PRO A 448 -12.81 3.10 7.19
C PRO A 448 -12.88 4.00 8.44
N LYS A 449 -13.90 4.83 8.56
CA LYS A 449 -14.05 5.78 9.68
C LYS A 449 -14.05 5.10 11.04
N THR A 450 -14.72 3.96 11.16
CA THR A 450 -14.72 3.16 12.40
C THR A 450 -13.33 2.72 12.80
N MET A 451 -12.49 2.34 11.82
CA MET A 451 -11.10 1.98 12.05
C MET A 451 -10.23 3.21 12.39
N VAL A 452 -10.51 4.40 11.83
CA VAL A 452 -9.85 5.65 12.24
C VAL A 452 -10.02 5.87 13.74
N PHE A 453 -11.23 5.71 14.28
CA PHE A 453 -11.47 5.83 15.73
C PHE A 453 -10.72 4.78 16.55
N ARG A 454 -10.71 3.52 16.09
CA ARG A 454 -9.99 2.42 16.78
C ARG A 454 -8.49 2.70 16.81
N VAL A 455 -7.91 3.07 15.69
CA VAL A 455 -6.47 3.38 15.56
C VAL A 455 -6.08 4.59 16.42
N CYS A 456 -6.90 5.65 16.47
CA CYS A 456 -6.63 6.81 17.33
C CYS A 456 -6.63 6.46 18.81
N ARG A 457 -7.57 5.62 19.27
CA ARG A 457 -7.59 5.12 20.66
C ARG A 457 -6.37 4.27 20.95
N TYR A 458 -6.06 3.33 20.05
CA TYR A 458 -4.87 2.47 20.16
C TYR A 458 -3.57 3.29 20.27
N ILE A 459 -3.40 4.32 19.43
CA ILE A 459 -2.23 5.21 19.49
C ILE A 459 -2.12 5.88 20.85
N ASN A 460 -3.23 6.39 21.41
CA ASN A 460 -3.21 7.04 22.70
C ASN A 460 -2.97 6.06 23.87
N GLU A 461 -3.44 4.83 23.78
CA GLU A 461 -3.22 3.79 24.78
C GLU A 461 -1.78 3.26 24.75
N HIS A 462 -1.20 3.16 23.54
CA HIS A 462 0.11 2.57 23.30
C HIS A 462 1.19 3.59 22.91
N TYR A 463 0.99 4.88 23.19
CA TYR A 463 1.82 5.98 22.72
C TYR A 463 3.33 5.77 22.94
N ALA A 464 3.73 5.26 24.11
CA ALA A 464 5.13 5.05 24.46
C ALA A 464 5.81 4.00 23.55
N SER A 465 5.12 2.89 23.24
CA SER A 465 5.62 1.84 22.35
C SER A 465 5.66 2.29 20.87
N LEU A 466 4.92 3.37 20.56
CA LEU A 466 4.89 3.99 19.23
C LEU A 466 5.89 5.16 19.10
N GLY A 467 6.66 5.45 20.16
CA GLY A 467 7.72 6.46 20.16
C GLY A 467 7.28 7.88 20.51
N PHE A 468 6.11 8.04 21.17
CA PHE A 468 5.63 9.32 21.68
C PHE A 468 5.87 9.47 23.18
N ASP A 469 6.17 10.69 23.64
CA ASP A 469 6.37 11.01 25.05
C ASP A 469 5.05 11.03 25.85
N ARG A 470 3.92 11.25 25.18
CA ARG A 470 2.56 11.31 25.73
C ARG A 470 1.54 10.91 24.66
N ALA A 471 0.30 10.65 25.08
CA ALA A 471 -0.82 10.48 24.18
C ALA A 471 -0.96 11.71 23.26
N PRO A 472 -0.76 11.56 21.93
CA PRO A 472 -0.67 12.71 21.04
C PRO A 472 -2.03 13.32 20.71
N ILE A 473 -3.09 12.51 20.59
CA ILE A 473 -4.39 12.95 20.09
C ILE A 473 -5.24 13.45 21.27
N PRO A 474 -5.74 14.71 21.25
CA PRO A 474 -6.62 15.19 22.32
C PRO A 474 -7.85 14.30 22.51
N VAL A 475 -8.24 14.03 23.75
CA VAL A 475 -9.40 13.18 24.07
C VAL A 475 -10.67 13.74 23.43
N ASN A 476 -10.87 15.07 23.52
CA ASN A 476 -12.02 15.72 22.91
C ASN A 476 -12.11 15.49 21.38
N THR A 477 -10.96 15.41 20.67
CA THR A 477 -10.92 15.07 19.23
C THR A 477 -11.47 13.66 18.95
N ILE A 478 -11.26 12.71 19.87
CA ILE A 478 -11.75 11.32 19.72
C ILE A 478 -13.23 11.19 20.09
N GLU A 479 -13.69 11.97 21.09
CA GLU A 479 -15.03 11.82 21.68
C GLU A 479 -16.09 12.70 21.00
N LYS A 480 -15.72 13.83 20.41
CA LYS A 480 -16.68 14.73 19.76
C LYS A 480 -17.27 14.13 18.50
N PRO A 481 -18.55 14.40 18.20
CA PRO A 481 -19.18 13.98 16.95
C PRO A 481 -18.45 14.55 15.73
N PRO A 482 -18.29 13.76 14.65
CA PRO A 482 -17.68 14.23 13.40
C PRO A 482 -18.51 15.34 12.74
N SER A 483 -17.81 16.36 12.21
CA SER A 483 -18.43 17.50 11.51
C SER A 483 -17.44 18.13 10.53
N ALA A 484 -17.95 18.55 9.36
CA ALA A 484 -17.19 19.32 8.38
C ALA A 484 -17.06 20.82 8.76
N GLU A 485 -17.90 21.34 9.67
CA GLU A 485 -17.95 22.74 10.14
C GLU A 485 -17.98 23.79 8.98
N LEU A 486 -18.72 23.51 7.92
CA LEU A 486 -18.91 24.39 6.77
C LEU A 486 -20.21 25.18 6.84
N ALA A 487 -21.12 24.79 7.74
CA ALA A 487 -22.40 25.42 8.04
C ALA A 487 -22.64 25.49 9.56
N PRO A 488 -23.59 26.33 10.04
CA PRO A 488 -23.93 26.39 11.47
C PRO A 488 -24.41 25.04 12.00
N ASP A 489 -23.88 24.60 13.15
CA ASP A 489 -24.27 23.39 13.88
C ASP A 489 -24.29 22.09 13.02
N GLN A 490 -23.52 22.06 11.93
CA GLN A 490 -23.46 20.93 11.01
C GLN A 490 -22.83 19.71 11.68
N LEU A 491 -23.45 18.54 11.47
CA LEU A 491 -22.91 17.23 11.83
C LEU A 491 -22.90 16.32 10.60
N ASP A 492 -21.98 15.37 10.55
CA ASP A 492 -21.92 14.38 9.46
C ASP A 492 -23.22 13.54 9.42
N SER A 493 -23.84 13.27 10.59
CA SER A 493 -25.11 12.58 10.72
C SER A 493 -26.31 13.29 10.05
N ASP A 494 -26.19 14.57 9.69
CA ASP A 494 -27.22 15.28 8.91
C ASP A 494 -27.32 14.76 7.46
N SER A 495 -26.24 14.15 6.95
CA SER A 495 -26.12 13.70 5.54
C SER A 495 -25.81 12.22 5.41
N LEU A 496 -25.11 11.65 6.38
CA LEU A 496 -24.63 10.26 6.41
C LEU A 496 -25.36 9.47 7.49
N PRO A 497 -25.48 8.14 7.36
CA PRO A 497 -25.90 7.29 8.45
C PRO A 497 -24.77 7.15 9.48
N GLU A 498 -25.04 6.49 10.60
CA GLU A 498 -23.99 6.10 11.53
C GLU A 498 -22.86 5.38 10.80
N TYR A 499 -21.61 5.70 11.14
CA TYR A 499 -20.44 5.18 10.42
C TYR A 499 -20.32 3.66 10.50
N ASP A 500 -20.76 3.01 11.57
CA ASP A 500 -20.80 1.54 11.66
C ASP A 500 -21.67 0.93 10.55
N LEU A 501 -22.77 1.59 10.21
CA LEU A 501 -23.65 1.16 9.14
C LEU A 501 -23.05 1.47 7.77
N LEU A 502 -22.50 2.67 7.59
CA LEU A 502 -21.87 3.09 6.34
C LEU A 502 -20.70 2.18 5.97
N ASP A 503 -19.83 1.89 6.93
CA ASP A 503 -18.63 1.06 6.71
C ASP A 503 -19.01 -0.39 6.36
N GLN A 504 -20.10 -0.93 6.94
CA GLN A 504 -20.62 -2.22 6.51
C GLN A 504 -21.08 -2.22 5.04
N ILE A 505 -21.78 -1.16 4.60
CA ILE A 505 -22.22 -1.03 3.20
C ILE A 505 -21.00 -0.89 2.29
N VAL A 506 -20.03 -0.04 2.64
CA VAL A 506 -18.79 0.19 1.89
C VAL A 506 -18.01 -1.11 1.74
N HIS A 507 -17.75 -1.81 2.84
CA HIS A 507 -17.03 -3.08 2.82
C HIS A 507 -17.73 -4.11 1.89
N ARG A 508 -19.03 -4.32 2.05
CA ARG A 508 -19.77 -5.30 1.25
C ARG A 508 -19.85 -4.92 -0.23
N HIS A 509 -20.10 -3.64 -0.53
CA HIS A 509 -20.24 -3.19 -1.91
C HIS A 509 -18.90 -3.09 -2.65
N ILE A 510 -17.83 -2.63 -1.98
CA ILE A 510 -16.52 -2.40 -2.58
C ILE A 510 -15.61 -3.63 -2.50
N GLU A 511 -15.46 -4.22 -1.30
CA GLU A 511 -14.49 -5.29 -1.08
C GLU A 511 -15.07 -6.66 -1.44
N LEU A 512 -16.36 -6.91 -1.09
CA LEU A 512 -17.03 -8.18 -1.39
C LEU A 512 -17.83 -8.16 -2.71
N HIS A 513 -17.86 -7.03 -3.44
CA HIS A 513 -18.58 -6.86 -4.72
C HIS A 513 -20.07 -7.22 -4.65
N GLN A 514 -20.71 -7.10 -3.49
CA GLN A 514 -22.11 -7.44 -3.31
C GLN A 514 -23.04 -6.40 -3.92
N SER A 515 -24.14 -6.88 -4.51
CA SER A 515 -25.23 -6.00 -4.96
C SER A 515 -26.02 -5.43 -3.78
N ALA A 516 -26.68 -4.30 -3.97
CA ALA A 516 -27.55 -3.71 -2.95
C ALA A 516 -28.61 -4.71 -2.44
N SER A 517 -29.20 -5.51 -3.33
CA SER A 517 -30.18 -6.55 -2.95
C SER A 517 -29.58 -7.60 -2.03
N ARG A 518 -28.36 -8.06 -2.30
CA ARG A 518 -27.68 -9.03 -1.45
C ARG A 518 -27.29 -8.46 -0.09
N ILE A 519 -26.84 -7.19 -0.06
CA ILE A 519 -26.53 -6.50 1.19
C ILE A 519 -27.79 -6.41 2.06
N ILE A 520 -28.94 -6.01 1.49
CA ILE A 520 -30.22 -5.95 2.21
C ILE A 520 -30.62 -7.31 2.78
N GLU A 521 -30.54 -8.36 1.96
CA GLU A 521 -30.89 -9.72 2.36
C GLU A 521 -30.03 -10.26 3.51
N GLU A 522 -28.71 -10.07 3.43
CA GLU A 522 -27.76 -10.61 4.41
C GLU A 522 -27.67 -9.81 5.71
N THR A 523 -27.96 -8.50 5.66
CA THR A 523 -27.76 -7.61 6.82
C THR A 523 -29.05 -7.16 7.49
N GLY A 524 -30.17 -7.15 6.77
CA GLY A 524 -31.44 -6.58 7.23
C GLY A 524 -31.42 -5.05 7.35
N ILE A 525 -30.39 -4.37 6.84
CA ILE A 525 -30.31 -2.91 6.79
C ILE A 525 -31.44 -2.37 5.92
N ASP A 526 -32.00 -1.22 6.28
CA ASP A 526 -33.07 -0.56 5.53
C ASP A 526 -32.74 -0.44 4.03
N ALA A 527 -33.67 -0.87 3.20
CA ALA A 527 -33.46 -1.01 1.76
C ALA A 527 -33.18 0.34 1.05
N ASP A 528 -33.83 1.41 1.51
CA ASP A 528 -33.65 2.75 0.91
C ASP A 528 -32.28 3.31 1.29
N VAL A 529 -31.80 3.05 2.49
CA VAL A 529 -30.45 3.40 2.95
C VAL A 529 -29.41 2.68 2.09
N VAL A 530 -29.47 1.36 1.95
CA VAL A 530 -28.50 0.59 1.17
C VAL A 530 -28.47 1.06 -0.29
N ARG A 531 -29.65 1.17 -0.94
CA ARG A 531 -29.73 1.63 -2.35
C ARG A 531 -29.19 3.03 -2.53
N ARG A 532 -29.50 3.96 -1.61
CA ARG A 532 -29.01 5.34 -1.64
C ARG A 532 -27.48 5.35 -1.59
N PHE A 533 -26.86 4.66 -0.64
CA PHE A 533 -25.42 4.74 -0.44
C PHE A 533 -24.65 3.93 -1.50
N CYS A 534 -25.11 2.77 -1.97
CA CYS A 534 -24.53 2.11 -3.13
C CYS A 534 -24.56 3.01 -4.38
N SER A 535 -25.69 3.70 -4.63
CA SER A 535 -25.79 4.66 -5.74
C SER A 535 -24.85 5.86 -5.58
N LEU A 536 -24.65 6.38 -4.37
CA LEU A 536 -23.69 7.46 -4.11
C LEU A 536 -22.26 6.99 -4.36
N ILE A 537 -21.90 5.79 -3.92
CA ILE A 537 -20.59 5.18 -4.17
C ILE A 537 -20.31 5.12 -5.68
N ASP A 538 -21.25 4.60 -6.46
CA ASP A 538 -21.06 4.46 -7.91
C ASP A 538 -20.99 5.83 -8.64
N ARG A 539 -21.82 6.80 -8.26
CA ARG A 539 -21.86 8.13 -8.88
C ARG A 539 -20.65 9.00 -8.58
N ASN A 540 -19.97 8.79 -7.45
CA ASN A 540 -18.83 9.60 -7.03
C ASN A 540 -17.47 9.07 -7.54
N GLU A 541 -17.46 8.10 -8.46
CA GLU A 541 -16.21 7.61 -9.06
C GLU A 541 -15.40 8.74 -9.70
N TYR A 542 -16.04 9.74 -10.32
CA TYR A 542 -15.35 10.87 -10.94
C TYR A 542 -14.53 11.69 -9.93
N LYS A 543 -14.95 11.77 -8.66
CA LYS A 543 -14.17 12.44 -7.61
C LYS A 543 -12.92 11.62 -7.28
N ARG A 544 -13.08 10.30 -7.11
CA ARG A 544 -11.98 9.38 -6.76
C ARG A 544 -10.89 9.33 -7.80
N GLN A 545 -11.23 9.47 -9.09
CA GLN A 545 -10.24 9.53 -10.18
C GLN A 545 -9.38 10.81 -10.18
N GLN A 546 -9.69 11.77 -9.32
CA GLN A 546 -8.96 13.03 -9.18
C GLN A 546 -8.36 13.21 -7.77
N MET A 547 -8.40 12.18 -6.93
CA MET A 547 -7.77 12.22 -5.62
C MET A 547 -6.26 11.97 -5.72
N ALA A 548 -5.52 12.40 -4.70
CA ALA A 548 -4.13 12.02 -4.51
C ALA A 548 -3.99 10.49 -4.36
N VAL A 549 -2.79 9.97 -4.59
CA VAL A 549 -2.47 8.56 -4.35
C VAL A 549 -2.84 8.18 -2.92
N GLY A 550 -3.64 7.13 -2.76
CA GLY A 550 -4.09 6.63 -1.45
C GLY A 550 -3.32 5.39 -1.03
N LEU A 551 -2.77 5.39 0.18
CA LEU A 551 -2.10 4.22 0.74
C LEU A 551 -3.09 3.09 0.99
N ARG A 552 -2.79 1.90 0.48
CA ARG A 552 -3.63 0.73 0.60
C ARG A 552 -3.36 -0.04 1.88
N VAL A 553 -4.42 -0.35 2.63
CA VAL A 553 -4.39 -1.18 3.85
C VAL A 553 -5.50 -2.24 3.91
N THR A 554 -6.54 -2.12 3.08
CA THR A 554 -7.63 -3.10 3.01
C THR A 554 -7.53 -3.99 1.77
N SER A 555 -8.42 -4.96 1.66
CA SER A 555 -8.46 -5.90 0.52
C SER A 555 -8.75 -5.21 -0.81
N LYS A 556 -9.47 -4.05 -0.81
CA LYS A 556 -9.82 -3.28 -2.01
C LYS A 556 -9.81 -1.79 -1.75
N ALA A 557 -8.74 -1.12 -2.15
CA ALA A 557 -8.61 0.34 -2.10
C ALA A 557 -9.25 1.02 -3.32
N PHE A 558 -9.54 2.31 -3.18
CA PHE A 558 -9.79 3.18 -4.33
C PHE A 558 -8.48 3.50 -5.04
N GLY A 559 -8.48 3.50 -6.36
CA GLY A 559 -7.27 3.72 -7.19
C GLY A 559 -7.07 2.60 -8.19
N ALA A 560 -5.82 2.22 -8.45
CA ALA A 560 -5.42 1.28 -9.50
C ALA A 560 -6.12 -0.09 -9.42
N GLY A 561 -6.42 -0.56 -8.21
CA GLY A 561 -7.08 -1.85 -7.97
C GLY A 561 -8.60 -1.86 -8.22
N ARG A 562 -9.24 -0.69 -8.40
CA ARG A 562 -10.69 -0.58 -8.67
C ARG A 562 -10.93 0.19 -9.97
N ARG A 563 -11.17 -0.54 -11.05
CA ARG A 563 -11.34 0.00 -12.42
C ARG A 563 -12.81 0.19 -12.77
N MET A 564 -13.55 1.02 -12.00
CA MET A 564 -14.95 1.29 -12.26
C MET A 564 -15.11 2.39 -13.34
N PRO A 565 -15.96 2.20 -14.38
CA PRO A 565 -16.21 3.24 -15.36
C PRO A 565 -16.89 4.46 -14.72
N ILE A 566 -16.43 5.66 -15.05
CA ILE A 566 -17.05 6.92 -14.59
C ILE A 566 -18.39 7.13 -15.29
N ALA A 567 -18.40 7.05 -16.63
CA ALA A 567 -19.56 7.31 -17.46
C ALA A 567 -20.43 6.04 -17.58
N GLN A 568 -21.02 5.62 -16.47
CA GLN A 568 -21.92 4.47 -16.41
C GLN A 568 -23.26 4.83 -15.74
N ARG A 569 -24.31 4.08 -16.01
CA ARG A 569 -25.65 4.28 -15.43
C ARG A 569 -26.28 2.98 -14.97
N TRP A 570 -25.49 1.95 -14.75
CA TRP A 570 -26.00 0.71 -14.23
C TRP A 570 -26.36 0.87 -12.74
N THR A 571 -27.63 0.73 -12.42
CA THR A 571 -28.13 0.75 -11.03
C THR A 571 -28.46 -0.67 -10.60
N ARG A 572 -27.89 -1.07 -9.51
CA ARG A 572 -28.05 -2.41 -8.91
C ARG A 572 -29.25 -2.48 -7.98
#